data_91c3cc05d4b6287a7254537c20ab0db8
#
_entry.id   91c3cc05d4b6287a7254537c20ab0db8
#
_cell.length_a   1.000
_cell.length_b   1.000
_cell.length_c   1.000
_cell.angle_alpha   90.00
_cell.angle_beta   90.00
_cell.angle_gamma   90.00
#
_symmetry.space_group_name_H-M   'P 1'
#
loop_
_entity.id
_entity.type
_entity.pdbx_description
1 polymer ?
#
loop_
_entity_poly.entity_id
_entity_poly.type
_entity_poly.pdbx_seq_one_letter_code
_entity_poly.pdbx_strand_id
1 'polypeptide(L)'
;MKIELIIYVYLFICTGMIAFNIISVFVYHRRDIKTTRISRGFEETIKTELSNIKNGESVSENHLNYMTAALQREANMIAFNKVMDRICEADSQTVKAYLISLESVFVTVSEKYLRKDEIAAAYFPYIIGRYGILSEEPPEQIVRMLFVLLDQPSIYSRENAMQAVYTTGNTEYVVKALKNIDRGNHFYHSKLISDGLLRFKGEAAALQKKLWEEFETFSTEMKVTLLNYFRFSSGEYGDRFLTLMNDESQDDEIRFACIRYFGKYFYKEAEQALVFYADCDNGLREEYCIIASMALALYPGEQTVKTLKKNLGNRNWYIRYNSSASLEKLGMTYLDLIDIIEGNDRYASEILRYRFDIRNVIEEEREEESPNE
;
A
#
# COMPACT_ATOMS: atom_id res chain seq x y z
N MET A 1 41.09 -23.47 -28.11
CA MET A 1 41.39 -22.40 -27.15
C MET A 1 42.02 -23.09 -25.96
N LYS A 2 43.26 -22.73 -25.60
CA LYS A 2 44.01 -23.48 -24.58
C LYS A 2 43.36 -23.27 -23.21
N ILE A 3 43.22 -24.32 -22.43
CA ILE A 3 42.67 -24.29 -21.06
C ILE A 3 43.38 -23.24 -20.20
N GLU A 4 44.67 -23.04 -20.39
CA GLU A 4 45.46 -21.99 -19.74
C GLU A 4 44.92 -20.59 -19.94
N LEU A 5 44.40 -20.26 -21.14
CA LEU A 5 43.83 -18.93 -21.43
C LEU A 5 42.56 -18.71 -20.63
N ILE A 6 41.71 -19.75 -20.48
CA ILE A 6 40.49 -19.67 -19.68
C ILE A 6 40.83 -19.42 -18.22
N ILE A 7 41.83 -20.10 -17.68
CA ILE A 7 42.30 -19.92 -16.30
C ILE A 7 42.80 -18.50 -16.06
N TYR A 8 43.58 -17.93 -16.99
CA TYR A 8 44.08 -16.55 -16.87
C TYR A 8 42.95 -15.53 -16.91
N VAL A 9 41.97 -15.71 -17.81
CA VAL A 9 40.77 -14.82 -17.89
C VAL A 9 39.97 -14.91 -16.58
N TYR A 10 39.79 -16.11 -16.07
CA TYR A 10 39.06 -16.28 -14.80
C TYR A 10 39.81 -15.64 -13.62
N LEU A 11 41.12 -15.83 -13.53
CA LEU A 11 41.97 -15.21 -12.50
C LEU A 11 41.91 -13.68 -12.57
N PHE A 12 41.94 -13.12 -13.79
CA PHE A 12 41.83 -11.68 -14.01
C PHE A 12 40.49 -11.13 -13.54
N ILE A 13 39.37 -11.81 -13.86
CA ILE A 13 38.04 -11.42 -13.42
C ILE A 13 37.96 -11.49 -11.88
N CYS A 14 38.39 -12.59 -11.26
CA CYS A 14 38.36 -12.76 -9.79
C CYS A 14 39.20 -11.66 -9.09
N THR A 15 40.40 -11.37 -9.61
CA THR A 15 41.28 -10.31 -9.07
C THR A 15 40.63 -8.93 -9.21
N GLY A 16 39.98 -8.65 -10.35
CA GLY A 16 39.21 -7.43 -10.59
C GLY A 16 38.04 -7.27 -9.63
N MET A 17 37.27 -8.36 -9.37
CA MET A 17 36.18 -8.36 -8.41
C MET A 17 36.66 -8.11 -6.97
N ILE A 18 37.77 -8.73 -6.57
CA ILE A 18 38.37 -8.52 -5.24
C ILE A 18 38.83 -7.06 -5.08
N ALA A 19 39.55 -6.52 -6.08
CA ALA A 19 39.99 -5.13 -6.08
C ALA A 19 38.81 -4.16 -6.03
N PHE A 20 37.76 -4.40 -6.81
CA PHE A 20 36.53 -3.61 -6.78
C PHE A 20 35.85 -3.65 -5.39
N ASN A 21 35.75 -4.82 -4.76
CA ASN A 21 35.18 -4.94 -3.43
C ASN A 21 35.98 -4.17 -2.38
N ILE A 22 37.32 -4.27 -2.40
CA ILE A 22 38.18 -3.54 -1.47
C ILE A 22 38.01 -2.02 -1.64
N ILE A 23 38.01 -1.54 -2.88
CA ILE A 23 37.83 -0.12 -3.20
C ILE A 23 36.44 0.33 -2.74
N SER A 24 35.39 -0.45 -3.00
CA SER A 24 34.02 -0.17 -2.60
C SER A 24 33.93 -0.03 -1.10
N VAL A 25 34.44 -0.99 -0.32
CA VAL A 25 34.44 -0.95 1.15
C VAL A 25 35.16 0.32 1.65
N PHE A 26 36.29 0.68 1.07
CA PHE A 26 37.04 1.87 1.46
C PHE A 26 36.27 3.17 1.15
N VAL A 27 35.63 3.26 -0.02
CA VAL A 27 34.79 4.40 -0.40
C VAL A 27 33.56 4.51 0.53
N TYR A 28 32.89 3.38 0.81
CA TYR A 28 31.77 3.34 1.75
C TYR A 28 32.19 3.79 3.15
N HIS A 29 33.32 3.29 3.67
CA HIS A 29 33.80 3.67 4.99
C HIS A 29 34.13 5.17 5.08
N ARG A 30 34.78 5.73 4.07
CA ARG A 30 35.07 7.19 4.00
C ARG A 30 33.74 8.02 3.94
N ARG A 31 32.77 7.56 3.16
CA ARG A 31 31.44 8.21 3.09
C ARG A 31 30.74 8.16 4.43
N ASP A 32 30.79 7.03 5.11
CA ASP A 32 30.12 6.87 6.40
C ASP A 32 30.75 7.74 7.50
N ILE A 33 32.09 7.82 7.58
CA ILE A 33 32.80 8.72 8.51
C ILE A 33 32.39 10.18 8.24
N LYS A 34 32.37 10.61 6.97
CA LYS A 34 31.97 11.95 6.58
C LYS A 34 30.53 12.24 6.97
N THR A 35 29.61 11.33 6.67
CA THR A 35 28.19 11.44 7.01
C THR A 35 28.00 11.50 8.51
N THR A 36 28.69 10.67 9.28
CA THR A 36 28.64 10.65 10.74
C THR A 36 29.12 11.96 11.35
N ARG A 37 30.19 12.57 10.80
CA ARG A 37 30.66 13.88 11.26
C ARG A 37 29.63 14.98 11.00
N ILE A 38 29.03 15.00 9.81
CA ILE A 38 27.97 15.96 9.46
C ILE A 38 26.74 15.75 10.35
N SER A 39 26.36 14.49 10.58
CA SER A 39 25.23 14.16 11.45
C SER A 39 25.40 14.68 12.86
N ARG A 40 26.60 14.60 13.45
CA ARG A 40 26.85 15.18 14.78
C ARG A 40 26.61 16.69 14.80
N GLY A 41 27.10 17.43 13.80
CA GLY A 41 26.86 18.87 13.70
C GLY A 41 25.37 19.22 13.57
N PHE A 42 24.60 18.45 12.77
CA PHE A 42 23.15 18.64 12.71
C PHE A 42 22.45 18.29 14.04
N GLU A 43 22.86 17.20 14.68
CA GLU A 43 22.26 16.76 15.94
C GLU A 43 22.39 17.83 17.04
N GLU A 44 23.56 18.44 17.16
CA GLU A 44 23.83 19.51 18.14
C GLU A 44 22.96 20.75 17.86
N THR A 45 22.92 21.24 16.62
CA THR A 45 22.15 22.43 16.25
C THR A 45 20.64 22.18 16.34
N ILE A 46 20.15 21.01 15.93
CA ILE A 46 18.74 20.65 16.01
C ILE A 46 18.30 20.50 17.48
N LYS A 47 19.10 19.87 18.34
CA LYS A 47 18.80 19.75 19.78
C LYS A 47 18.67 21.12 20.46
N THR A 48 19.49 22.08 20.06
CA THR A 48 19.38 23.46 20.55
C THR A 48 18.04 24.08 20.17
N GLU A 49 17.63 23.97 18.90
CA GLU A 49 16.34 24.51 18.44
C GLU A 49 15.13 23.78 19.07
N LEU A 50 15.22 22.46 19.27
CA LEU A 50 14.19 21.72 20.00
C LEU A 50 14.06 22.19 21.45
N SER A 51 15.17 22.57 22.10
CA SER A 51 15.14 23.15 23.45
C SER A 51 14.48 24.53 23.43
N ASN A 52 14.77 25.38 22.43
CA ASN A 52 14.14 26.69 22.25
C ASN A 52 12.61 26.55 22.08
N ILE A 53 12.16 25.59 21.22
CA ILE A 53 10.73 25.30 21.02
C ILE A 53 10.06 24.86 22.34
N LYS A 54 10.73 24.02 23.14
CA LYS A 54 10.21 23.60 24.46
C LYS A 54 10.04 24.77 25.42
N ASN A 55 10.88 25.79 25.28
CA ASN A 55 10.79 27.05 26.06
C ASN A 55 9.78 28.04 25.49
N GLY A 56 9.04 27.69 24.42
CA GLY A 56 8.05 28.52 23.78
C GLY A 56 8.61 29.52 22.75
N GLU A 57 9.87 29.35 22.35
CA GLU A 57 10.54 30.18 21.34
C GLU A 57 10.32 29.58 19.93
N SER A 58 10.39 30.39 18.90
CA SER A 58 10.42 29.95 17.50
C SER A 58 11.82 29.52 17.09
N VAL A 59 11.89 28.67 16.05
CA VAL A 59 13.18 28.30 15.43
C VAL A 59 13.88 29.57 14.93
N SER A 60 15.18 29.67 15.21
CA SER A 60 15.96 30.85 14.87
C SER A 60 16.15 31.02 13.37
N GLU A 61 16.09 32.23 12.86
CA GLU A 61 16.33 32.54 11.44
C GLU A 61 17.74 32.12 10.99
N ASN A 62 18.72 32.25 11.88
CA ASN A 62 20.09 31.81 11.62
C ASN A 62 20.14 30.28 11.36
N HIS A 63 19.36 29.50 12.10
CA HIS A 63 19.27 28.05 11.89
C HIS A 63 18.59 27.73 10.57
N LEU A 64 17.49 28.38 10.21
CA LEU A 64 16.81 28.18 8.93
C LEU A 64 17.74 28.49 7.74
N ASN A 65 18.49 29.60 7.83
CA ASN A 65 19.49 29.97 6.81
C ASN A 65 20.61 28.93 6.72
N TYR A 66 21.12 28.45 7.85
CA TYR A 66 22.11 27.38 7.89
C TYR A 66 21.56 26.09 7.25
N MET A 67 20.35 25.67 7.60
CA MET A 67 19.71 24.47 7.02
C MET A 67 19.48 24.63 5.52
N THR A 68 19.06 25.82 5.07
CA THR A 68 18.88 26.12 3.63
C THR A 68 20.20 25.96 2.86
N ALA A 69 21.29 26.48 3.36
CA ALA A 69 22.60 26.32 2.74
C ALA A 69 23.12 24.88 2.78
N ALA A 70 22.92 24.20 3.90
CA ALA A 70 23.41 22.85 4.14
C ALA A 70 22.65 21.80 3.31
N LEU A 71 21.31 21.81 3.32
CA LEU A 71 20.46 20.76 2.69
C LEU A 71 20.47 20.80 1.15
N GLN A 72 21.09 21.81 0.53
CA GLN A 72 21.36 21.79 -0.91
C GLN A 72 22.26 20.64 -1.36
N ARG A 73 23.06 20.06 -0.45
CA ARG A 73 23.97 18.96 -0.73
C ARG A 73 23.33 17.62 -0.34
N GLU A 74 23.35 16.66 -1.25
CA GLU A 74 22.79 15.33 -1.04
C GLU A 74 23.36 14.63 0.21
N ALA A 75 24.69 14.67 0.39
CA ALA A 75 25.32 14.06 1.57
C ALA A 75 24.81 14.66 2.89
N ASN A 76 24.44 15.93 2.88
CA ASN A 76 23.86 16.61 4.06
C ASN A 76 22.40 16.21 4.25
N MET A 77 21.63 16.03 3.17
CA MET A 77 20.26 15.52 3.24
C MET A 77 20.22 14.10 3.83
N ILE A 78 21.17 13.24 3.43
CA ILE A 78 21.35 11.89 3.99
C ILE A 78 21.72 11.98 5.49
N ALA A 79 22.62 12.89 5.85
CA ALA A 79 22.99 13.11 7.25
C ALA A 79 21.81 13.63 8.09
N PHE A 80 21.01 14.55 7.55
CA PHE A 80 19.78 15.04 8.16
C PHE A 80 18.80 13.88 8.40
N ASN A 81 18.54 13.04 7.39
CA ASN A 81 17.71 11.86 7.56
C ASN A 81 18.17 10.97 8.72
N LYS A 82 19.47 10.64 8.78
CA LYS A 82 20.03 9.83 9.89
C LYS A 82 19.83 10.46 11.28
N VAL A 83 19.84 11.77 11.35
CA VAL A 83 19.61 12.50 12.62
C VAL A 83 18.14 12.47 12.98
N MET A 84 17.27 12.79 12.00
CA MET A 84 15.82 12.83 12.24
C MET A 84 15.27 11.44 12.59
N ASP A 85 15.78 10.36 12.02
CA ASP A 85 15.40 8.98 12.41
C ASP A 85 15.58 8.75 13.91
N ARG A 86 16.68 9.24 14.50
CA ARG A 86 16.94 9.09 15.94
C ARG A 86 16.12 10.05 16.81
N ILE A 87 15.90 11.26 16.33
CA ILE A 87 15.20 12.30 17.09
C ILE A 87 13.69 12.05 17.11
N CYS A 88 13.11 11.59 16.01
CA CYS A 88 11.67 11.31 15.91
C CYS A 88 11.19 10.20 16.85
N GLU A 89 12.08 9.32 17.32
CA GLU A 89 11.74 8.28 18.29
C GLU A 89 11.52 8.83 19.71
N ALA A 90 12.04 10.02 20.02
CA ALA A 90 12.15 10.51 21.41
C ALA A 90 11.06 11.52 21.84
N ASP A 91 10.52 12.39 20.95
CA ASP A 91 9.56 13.45 21.32
C ASP A 91 8.75 13.91 20.10
N SER A 92 7.48 13.51 20.05
CA SER A 92 6.67 13.69 18.84
C SER A 92 6.15 15.11 18.59
N GLN A 93 5.80 15.89 19.62
CA GLN A 93 5.15 17.19 19.44
C GLN A 93 6.14 18.32 19.14
N THR A 94 7.23 18.40 19.89
CA THR A 94 8.30 19.40 19.67
C THR A 94 9.00 19.16 18.33
N VAL A 95 9.26 17.89 17.98
CA VAL A 95 9.85 17.53 16.71
C VAL A 95 8.94 17.87 15.55
N LYS A 96 7.62 17.65 15.68
CA LYS A 96 6.64 18.05 14.66
C LYS A 96 6.64 19.58 14.44
N ALA A 97 6.66 20.36 15.49
CA ALA A 97 6.75 21.83 15.40
C ALA A 97 8.05 22.28 14.69
N TYR A 98 9.17 21.65 15.02
CA TYR A 98 10.45 21.90 14.34
C TYR A 98 10.39 21.56 12.85
N LEU A 99 9.85 20.38 12.49
CA LEU A 99 9.75 19.95 11.09
C LEU A 99 8.87 20.89 10.25
N ILE A 100 7.75 21.37 10.79
CA ILE A 100 6.89 22.34 10.13
C ILE A 100 7.65 23.68 9.91
N SER A 101 8.47 24.10 10.84
CA SER A 101 9.29 25.31 10.68
C SER A 101 10.32 25.22 9.55
N LEU A 102 10.71 23.99 9.14
CA LEU A 102 11.60 23.76 8.01
C LEU A 102 10.90 23.83 6.64
N GLU A 103 9.57 23.98 6.56
CA GLU A 103 8.86 24.04 5.28
C GLU A 103 9.48 25.06 4.32
N SER A 104 9.77 26.28 4.79
CA SER A 104 10.41 27.33 4.00
C SER A 104 11.80 26.94 3.47
N VAL A 105 12.55 26.18 4.26
CA VAL A 105 13.85 25.62 3.86
C VAL A 105 13.65 24.64 2.71
N PHE A 106 12.73 23.70 2.84
CA PHE A 106 12.46 22.70 1.80
C PHE A 106 11.91 23.34 0.53
N VAL A 107 11.05 24.37 0.63
CA VAL A 107 10.60 25.15 -0.53
C VAL A 107 11.78 25.74 -1.29
N THR A 108 12.70 26.41 -0.58
CA THR A 108 13.86 27.07 -1.19
C THR A 108 14.82 26.07 -1.85
N VAL A 109 14.96 24.88 -1.26
CA VAL A 109 15.88 23.84 -1.76
C VAL A 109 15.27 23.02 -2.92
N SER A 110 13.93 23.00 -3.06
CA SER A 110 13.18 22.16 -3.99
C SER A 110 13.63 22.26 -5.45
N GLU A 111 13.79 23.50 -5.97
CA GLU A 111 14.20 23.71 -7.37
C GLU A 111 15.57 23.12 -7.71
N LYS A 112 16.46 23.13 -6.71
CA LYS A 112 17.80 22.55 -6.91
C LYS A 112 17.74 21.03 -7.03
N TYR A 113 16.83 20.38 -6.28
CA TYR A 113 16.66 18.92 -6.36
C TYR A 113 16.01 18.48 -7.65
N LEU A 114 15.10 19.24 -8.25
CA LEU A 114 14.57 18.96 -9.58
C LEU A 114 15.61 18.90 -10.69
N ARG A 115 16.75 19.58 -10.49
CA ARG A 115 17.86 19.63 -11.48
C ARG A 115 18.94 18.58 -11.22
N LYS A 116 18.82 17.76 -10.18
CA LYS A 116 19.75 16.68 -9.86
C LYS A 116 19.44 15.42 -10.66
N ASP A 117 20.30 14.42 -10.49
CA ASP A 117 20.03 13.09 -11.01
C ASP A 117 18.75 12.50 -10.39
N GLU A 118 18.21 11.48 -11.05
CA GLU A 118 16.93 10.87 -10.73
C GLU A 118 16.85 10.35 -9.28
N ILE A 119 17.95 9.80 -8.75
CA ILE A 119 18.00 9.23 -7.39
C ILE A 119 17.91 10.35 -6.35
N ALA A 120 18.71 11.42 -6.52
CA ALA A 120 18.69 12.55 -5.62
C ALA A 120 17.34 13.32 -5.69
N ALA A 121 16.78 13.46 -6.90
CA ALA A 121 15.46 14.04 -7.11
C ALA A 121 14.36 13.25 -6.41
N ALA A 122 14.39 11.90 -6.47
CA ALA A 122 13.45 11.04 -5.80
C ALA A 122 13.63 11.01 -4.26
N TYR A 123 14.85 11.18 -3.78
CA TYR A 123 15.12 11.17 -2.33
C TYR A 123 14.58 12.39 -1.59
N PHE A 124 14.45 13.52 -2.27
CA PHE A 124 13.94 14.74 -1.66
C PHE A 124 12.47 14.63 -1.21
N PRO A 125 11.50 14.23 -2.05
CA PRO A 125 10.13 14.02 -1.61
C PRO A 125 10.00 12.85 -0.62
N TYR A 126 10.89 11.86 -0.65
CA TYR A 126 10.95 10.82 0.38
C TYR A 126 11.13 11.42 1.78
N ILE A 127 12.07 12.37 1.94
CA ILE A 127 12.29 13.04 3.23
C ILE A 127 11.05 13.84 3.66
N ILE A 128 10.45 14.56 2.72
CA ILE A 128 9.22 15.32 2.96
C ILE A 128 8.10 14.39 3.48
N GLY A 129 7.83 13.32 2.76
CA GLY A 129 6.78 12.36 3.10
C GLY A 129 7.05 11.58 4.39
N ARG A 130 8.33 11.21 4.61
CA ARG A 130 8.72 10.46 5.81
C ARG A 130 8.47 11.23 7.09
N TYR A 131 8.79 12.51 7.10
CA TYR A 131 8.72 13.34 8.31
C TYR A 131 7.51 14.27 8.36
N GLY A 132 6.71 14.36 7.30
CA GLY A 132 5.53 15.24 7.26
C GLY A 132 5.91 16.71 7.43
N ILE A 133 6.86 17.18 6.62
CA ILE A 133 7.43 18.52 6.71
C ILE A 133 6.46 19.59 6.21
N LEU A 134 5.58 19.24 5.28
CA LEU A 134 4.65 20.17 4.67
C LEU A 134 3.41 20.39 5.53
N SER A 135 2.94 21.60 5.56
CA SER A 135 1.63 21.99 6.09
C SER A 135 0.49 21.46 5.21
N GLU A 136 -0.75 21.60 5.67
CA GLU A 136 -1.93 21.22 4.89
C GLU A 136 -2.08 22.07 3.62
N GLU A 137 -1.64 23.33 3.67
CA GLU A 137 -1.59 24.26 2.54
C GLU A 137 -0.15 24.67 2.22
N PRO A 138 0.66 23.75 1.64
CA PRO A 138 2.04 24.04 1.34
C PRO A 138 2.16 25.05 0.19
N PRO A 139 3.25 25.84 0.15
CA PRO A 139 3.51 26.79 -0.93
C PRO A 139 3.44 26.14 -2.32
N GLU A 140 2.84 26.87 -3.27
CA GLU A 140 2.58 26.39 -4.63
C GLU A 140 3.85 25.86 -5.35
N GLN A 141 5.00 26.45 -5.05
CA GLN A 141 6.29 26.05 -5.63
C GLN A 141 6.62 24.59 -5.34
N ILE A 142 6.43 24.12 -4.09
CA ILE A 142 6.74 22.75 -3.72
C ILE A 142 5.68 21.78 -4.23
N VAL A 143 4.41 22.21 -4.27
CA VAL A 143 3.31 21.45 -4.88
C VAL A 143 3.61 21.19 -6.36
N ARG A 144 3.98 22.22 -7.13
CA ARG A 144 4.39 22.07 -8.53
C ARG A 144 5.54 21.09 -8.69
N MET A 145 6.54 21.15 -7.82
CA MET A 145 7.65 20.20 -7.84
C MET A 145 7.17 18.75 -7.65
N LEU A 146 6.30 18.51 -6.65
CA LEU A 146 5.76 17.16 -6.41
C LEU A 146 4.99 16.65 -7.63
N PHE A 147 4.19 17.49 -8.29
CA PHE A 147 3.47 17.13 -9.50
C PHE A 147 4.39 16.84 -10.70
N VAL A 148 5.50 17.57 -10.84
CA VAL A 148 6.53 17.23 -11.85
C VAL A 148 7.15 15.87 -11.58
N LEU A 149 7.38 15.52 -10.32
CA LEU A 149 7.93 14.22 -9.93
C LEU A 149 6.93 13.06 -10.09
N LEU A 150 5.62 13.33 -10.00
CA LEU A 150 4.56 12.35 -10.29
C LEU A 150 4.52 11.93 -11.76
N ASP A 151 5.04 12.74 -12.67
CA ASP A 151 5.09 12.46 -14.11
C ASP A 151 6.45 11.92 -14.59
N GLN A 152 7.37 11.61 -13.68
CA GLN A 152 8.66 11.05 -14.02
C GLN A 152 8.59 9.54 -14.33
N PRO A 153 9.47 9.00 -15.20
CA PRO A 153 9.54 7.55 -15.48
C PRO A 153 9.84 6.72 -14.23
N SER A 154 10.63 7.24 -13.30
CA SER A 154 11.01 6.54 -12.07
C SER A 154 9.83 6.27 -11.15
N ILE A 155 9.59 5.00 -10.82
CA ILE A 155 8.60 4.61 -9.83
C ILE A 155 8.93 5.19 -8.44
N TYR A 156 10.21 5.32 -8.09
CA TYR A 156 10.65 5.90 -6.82
C TYR A 156 10.31 7.38 -6.72
N SER A 157 10.47 8.14 -7.82
CA SER A 157 10.09 9.56 -7.86
C SER A 157 8.59 9.73 -7.64
N ARG A 158 7.78 8.94 -8.36
CA ARG A 158 6.31 9.00 -8.27
C ARG A 158 5.80 8.57 -6.89
N GLU A 159 6.29 7.45 -6.36
CA GLU A 159 5.87 6.93 -5.04
C GLU A 159 6.22 7.91 -3.92
N ASN A 160 7.45 8.44 -3.91
CA ASN A 160 7.90 9.36 -2.90
C ASN A 160 7.16 10.72 -2.98
N ALA A 161 6.89 11.20 -4.20
CA ALA A 161 6.09 12.40 -4.39
C ALA A 161 4.64 12.20 -3.92
N MET A 162 4.04 11.05 -4.23
CA MET A 162 2.69 10.72 -3.78
C MET A 162 2.62 10.58 -2.25
N GLN A 163 3.63 9.94 -1.64
CA GLN A 163 3.75 9.84 -0.18
C GLN A 163 3.84 11.23 0.47
N ALA A 164 4.60 12.16 -0.12
CA ALA A 164 4.65 13.54 0.35
C ALA A 164 3.28 14.24 0.24
N VAL A 165 2.53 14.01 -0.84
CA VAL A 165 1.16 14.53 -1.00
C VAL A 165 0.22 13.98 0.06
N TYR A 166 0.26 12.68 0.37
CA TYR A 166 -0.58 12.09 1.43
C TYR A 166 -0.32 12.70 2.80
N THR A 167 0.93 13.08 3.08
CA THR A 167 1.30 13.64 4.40
C THR A 167 0.91 15.10 4.59
N THR A 168 0.56 15.84 3.52
CA THR A 168 0.00 17.20 3.66
C THR A 168 -1.36 17.17 4.38
N GLY A 169 -2.11 16.08 4.29
CA GLY A 169 -3.49 16.01 4.78
C GLY A 169 -4.50 16.76 3.89
N ASN A 170 -4.07 17.32 2.76
CA ASN A 170 -4.94 18.09 1.86
C ASN A 170 -5.63 17.18 0.85
N THR A 171 -6.94 17.08 0.96
CA THR A 171 -7.80 16.25 0.10
C THR A 171 -7.73 16.64 -1.38
N GLU A 172 -7.73 17.95 -1.68
CA GLU A 172 -7.72 18.44 -3.07
C GLU A 172 -6.41 18.07 -3.78
N TYR A 173 -5.28 18.17 -3.09
CA TYR A 173 -3.99 17.76 -3.65
C TYR A 173 -3.93 16.26 -3.91
N VAL A 174 -4.49 15.44 -3.02
CA VAL A 174 -4.56 13.98 -3.24
C VAL A 174 -5.38 13.65 -4.48
N VAL A 175 -6.59 14.21 -4.61
CA VAL A 175 -7.46 13.96 -5.77
C VAL A 175 -6.81 14.44 -7.07
N LYS A 176 -6.19 15.64 -7.05
CA LYS A 176 -5.47 16.17 -8.20
C LYS A 176 -4.27 15.31 -8.58
N ALA A 177 -3.52 14.78 -7.61
CA ALA A 177 -2.41 13.88 -7.85
C ALA A 177 -2.88 12.55 -8.44
N LEU A 178 -3.97 11.96 -7.94
CA LEU A 178 -4.57 10.76 -8.53
C LEU A 178 -5.02 10.98 -9.98
N LYS A 179 -5.65 12.12 -10.28
CA LYS A 179 -6.02 12.48 -11.67
C LYS A 179 -4.80 12.66 -12.58
N ASN A 180 -3.69 13.17 -12.03
CA ASN A 180 -2.43 13.26 -12.78
C ASN A 180 -1.87 11.87 -13.10
N ILE A 181 -1.84 10.97 -12.12
CA ILE A 181 -1.40 9.58 -12.29
C ILE A 181 -2.30 8.84 -13.28
N ASP A 182 -3.61 8.97 -13.15
CA ASP A 182 -4.60 8.28 -13.97
C ASP A 182 -4.55 8.67 -15.47
N ARG A 183 -4.18 9.92 -15.74
CA ARG A 183 -4.01 10.46 -17.10
C ARG A 183 -2.58 10.28 -17.63
N GLY A 184 -1.65 9.95 -16.76
CA GLY A 184 -0.23 9.82 -17.09
C GLY A 184 0.06 8.58 -17.94
N ASN A 185 1.22 8.58 -18.60
CA ASN A 185 1.65 7.47 -19.46
C ASN A 185 2.46 6.41 -18.70
N HIS A 186 2.67 6.58 -17.41
CA HIS A 186 3.51 5.69 -16.62
C HIS A 186 2.67 4.78 -15.74
N PHE A 187 2.89 3.48 -15.86
CA PHE A 187 2.22 2.50 -15.00
C PHE A 187 2.49 2.76 -13.52
N TYR A 188 1.41 2.80 -12.74
CA TYR A 188 1.45 2.91 -11.30
C TYR A 188 0.64 1.78 -10.67
N HIS A 189 1.26 0.91 -9.90
CA HIS A 189 0.59 -0.26 -9.37
C HIS A 189 -0.55 0.12 -8.40
N SER A 190 -1.76 -0.37 -8.67
CA SER A 190 -2.99 -0.05 -7.94
C SER A 190 -2.89 -0.26 -6.42
N LYS A 191 -2.13 -1.29 -5.99
CA LYS A 191 -1.89 -1.55 -4.57
C LYS A 191 -1.11 -0.43 -3.88
N LEU A 192 -0.12 0.19 -4.56
CA LEU A 192 0.64 1.31 -3.98
C LEU A 192 -0.27 2.52 -3.74
N ILE A 193 -1.22 2.76 -4.64
CA ILE A 193 -2.21 3.84 -4.48
C ILE A 193 -3.16 3.54 -3.31
N SER A 194 -3.78 2.37 -3.30
CA SER A 194 -4.75 2.02 -2.25
C SER A 194 -4.12 1.97 -0.87
N ASP A 195 -2.91 1.39 -0.73
CA ASP A 195 -2.17 1.35 0.53
C ASP A 195 -1.67 2.75 0.94
N GLY A 196 -1.35 3.60 -0.03
CA GLY A 196 -0.96 5.00 0.19
C GLY A 196 -2.11 5.84 0.73
N LEU A 197 -3.31 5.72 0.14
CA LEU A 197 -4.52 6.39 0.60
C LEU A 197 -4.88 6.03 2.05
N LEU A 198 -4.62 4.80 2.49
CA LEU A 198 -4.80 4.38 3.89
C LEU A 198 -3.84 5.10 4.86
N ARG A 199 -2.74 5.66 4.35
CA ARG A 199 -1.75 6.44 5.12
C ARG A 199 -1.98 7.94 5.06
N PHE A 200 -3.06 8.40 4.45
CA PHE A 200 -3.43 9.82 4.39
C PHE A 200 -3.50 10.43 5.80
N LYS A 201 -2.95 11.63 5.97
CA LYS A 201 -2.82 12.30 7.29
C LYS A 201 -3.92 13.29 7.60
N GLY A 202 -4.80 13.59 6.64
CA GLY A 202 -5.97 14.42 6.83
C GLY A 202 -7.20 13.64 7.32
N GLU A 203 -8.35 14.26 7.23
CA GLU A 203 -9.63 13.64 7.59
C GLU A 203 -10.05 12.60 6.55
N ALA A 204 -10.06 11.33 6.94
CA ALA A 204 -10.35 10.21 6.04
C ALA A 204 -11.77 10.31 5.43
N ALA A 205 -12.77 10.74 6.20
CA ALA A 205 -14.14 10.90 5.72
C ALA A 205 -14.25 11.99 4.63
N ALA A 206 -13.53 13.11 4.79
CA ALA A 206 -13.48 14.17 3.78
C ALA A 206 -12.83 13.67 2.47
N LEU A 207 -11.73 12.92 2.58
CA LEU A 207 -11.08 12.31 1.42
C LEU A 207 -12.02 11.32 0.71
N GLN A 208 -12.65 10.42 1.46
CA GLN A 208 -13.57 9.42 0.91
C GLN A 208 -14.76 10.09 0.19
N LYS A 209 -15.36 11.10 0.80
CA LYS A 209 -16.43 11.88 0.19
C LYS A 209 -15.99 12.48 -1.14
N LYS A 210 -14.82 13.15 -1.15
CA LYS A 210 -14.30 13.79 -2.36
C LYS A 210 -13.95 12.79 -3.46
N LEU A 211 -13.38 11.64 -3.10
CA LEU A 211 -13.10 10.56 -4.05
C LEU A 211 -14.38 10.01 -4.69
N TRP A 212 -15.48 9.91 -3.93
CA TRP A 212 -16.78 9.52 -4.50
C TRP A 212 -17.39 10.59 -5.40
N GLU A 213 -17.27 11.88 -5.05
CA GLU A 213 -17.74 12.98 -5.88
C GLU A 213 -17.05 12.99 -7.26
N GLU A 214 -15.78 12.61 -7.28
CA GLU A 214 -14.96 12.59 -8.50
C GLU A 214 -14.87 11.21 -9.18
N PHE A 215 -15.55 10.19 -8.63
CA PHE A 215 -15.38 8.78 -9.01
C PHE A 215 -15.57 8.55 -10.52
N GLU A 216 -16.58 9.14 -11.12
CA GLU A 216 -16.88 8.96 -12.54
C GLU A 216 -15.86 9.62 -13.48
N THR A 217 -15.02 10.51 -12.96
CA THR A 217 -13.97 11.17 -13.76
C THR A 217 -12.72 10.31 -13.95
N PHE A 218 -12.61 9.19 -13.23
CA PHE A 218 -11.45 8.29 -13.26
C PHE A 218 -11.62 7.16 -14.30
N SER A 219 -10.48 6.63 -14.76
CA SER A 219 -10.43 5.41 -15.58
C SER A 219 -10.96 4.19 -14.82
N THR A 220 -11.33 3.13 -15.55
CA THR A 220 -11.76 1.86 -14.95
C THR A 220 -10.71 1.31 -13.97
N GLU A 221 -9.42 1.35 -14.32
CA GLU A 221 -8.33 0.87 -13.46
C GLU A 221 -8.24 1.68 -12.15
N MET A 222 -8.34 3.00 -12.23
CA MET A 222 -8.34 3.85 -11.06
C MET A 222 -9.61 3.66 -10.23
N LYS A 223 -10.79 3.52 -10.83
CA LYS A 223 -12.04 3.19 -10.13
C LYS A 223 -11.90 1.90 -9.30
N VAL A 224 -11.36 0.84 -9.89
CA VAL A 224 -11.10 -0.43 -9.17
C VAL A 224 -10.13 -0.22 -8.02
N THR A 225 -9.09 0.59 -8.22
CA THR A 225 -8.13 0.95 -7.18
C THR A 225 -8.79 1.67 -6.01
N LEU A 226 -9.66 2.65 -6.30
CA LEU A 226 -10.42 3.38 -5.28
C LEU A 226 -11.43 2.49 -4.56
N LEU A 227 -12.12 1.58 -5.26
CA LEU A 227 -13.01 0.61 -4.63
C LEU A 227 -12.26 -0.32 -3.67
N ASN A 228 -11.03 -0.73 -4.03
CA ASN A 228 -10.18 -1.47 -3.10
C ASN A 228 -9.79 -0.63 -1.88
N TYR A 229 -9.46 0.66 -2.04
CA TYR A 229 -9.23 1.56 -0.91
C TYR A 229 -10.45 1.63 0.01
N PHE A 230 -11.66 1.88 -0.54
CA PHE A 230 -12.90 1.90 0.26
C PHE A 230 -13.12 0.58 0.99
N ARG A 231 -12.90 -0.56 0.33
CA ARG A 231 -13.02 -1.88 0.97
C ARG A 231 -12.11 -2.03 2.19
N PHE A 232 -10.95 -1.39 2.23
CA PHE A 232 -10.04 -1.47 3.38
C PHE A 232 -10.26 -0.37 4.42
N SER A 233 -10.95 0.70 4.06
CA SER A 233 -11.12 1.87 4.92
C SER A 233 -12.46 1.95 5.65
N SER A 234 -13.59 1.54 5.03
CA SER A 234 -14.93 1.72 5.63
C SER A 234 -15.96 0.72 5.11
N GLY A 235 -16.88 0.30 6.00
CA GLY A 235 -18.06 -0.50 5.67
C GLY A 235 -19.33 0.31 5.39
N GLU A 236 -19.26 1.64 5.34
CA GLU A 236 -20.45 2.52 5.27
C GLU A 236 -20.98 2.77 3.84
N TYR A 237 -20.36 2.17 2.83
CA TYR A 237 -20.67 2.43 1.42
C TYR A 237 -21.54 1.34 0.76
N GLY A 238 -22.23 0.51 1.54
CA GLY A 238 -23.01 -0.62 1.04
C GLY A 238 -23.96 -0.28 -0.11
N ASP A 239 -24.77 0.79 0.02
CA ASP A 239 -25.71 1.22 -1.03
C ASP A 239 -25.02 1.54 -2.36
N ARG A 240 -23.89 2.26 -2.30
CA ARG A 240 -23.14 2.66 -3.50
C ARG A 240 -22.49 1.47 -4.18
N PHE A 241 -21.91 0.55 -3.38
CA PHE A 241 -21.36 -0.68 -3.89
C PHE A 241 -22.39 -1.60 -4.50
N LEU A 242 -23.59 -1.68 -3.90
CA LEU A 242 -24.71 -2.46 -4.43
C LEU A 242 -25.19 -1.88 -5.78
N THR A 243 -25.30 -0.55 -5.87
CA THR A 243 -25.68 0.12 -7.10
C THR A 243 -24.68 -0.18 -8.23
N LEU A 244 -23.38 -0.01 -7.99
CA LEU A 244 -22.33 -0.31 -8.98
C LEU A 244 -22.28 -1.80 -9.34
N MET A 245 -22.46 -2.70 -8.38
CA MET A 245 -22.47 -4.14 -8.58
C MET A 245 -23.58 -4.58 -9.54
N ASN A 246 -24.77 -3.96 -9.42
CA ASN A 246 -25.95 -4.31 -10.22
C ASN A 246 -26.05 -3.55 -11.55
N ASP A 247 -25.21 -2.56 -11.76
CA ASP A 247 -25.16 -1.79 -13.03
C ASP A 247 -24.41 -2.59 -14.10
N GLU A 248 -25.17 -3.16 -15.04
CA GLU A 248 -24.64 -3.96 -16.15
C GLU A 248 -23.80 -3.16 -17.15
N SER A 249 -23.88 -1.83 -17.12
CA SER A 249 -23.05 -0.96 -17.95
C SER A 249 -21.62 -0.79 -17.41
N GLN A 250 -21.37 -1.15 -16.15
CA GLN A 250 -20.06 -1.11 -15.55
C GLN A 250 -19.17 -2.26 -16.03
N ASP A 251 -17.88 -1.99 -16.09
CA ASP A 251 -16.87 -3.01 -16.37
C ASP A 251 -16.89 -4.13 -15.32
N ASP A 252 -16.64 -5.38 -15.76
CA ASP A 252 -16.63 -6.55 -14.88
C ASP A 252 -15.67 -6.38 -13.69
N GLU A 253 -14.52 -5.74 -13.87
CA GLU A 253 -13.54 -5.54 -12.79
C GLU A 253 -14.07 -4.60 -11.68
N ILE A 254 -14.89 -3.60 -12.05
CA ILE A 254 -15.60 -2.74 -11.08
C ILE A 254 -16.60 -3.59 -10.30
N ARG A 255 -17.41 -4.38 -10.99
CA ARG A 255 -18.41 -5.26 -10.38
C ARG A 255 -17.76 -6.31 -9.47
N PHE A 256 -16.62 -6.88 -9.88
CA PHE A 256 -15.81 -7.79 -9.04
C PHE A 256 -15.28 -7.12 -7.77
N ALA A 257 -14.82 -5.87 -7.87
CA ALA A 257 -14.39 -5.12 -6.70
C ALA A 257 -15.55 -4.89 -5.71
N CYS A 258 -16.76 -4.65 -6.23
CA CYS A 258 -17.96 -4.51 -5.42
C CYS A 258 -18.35 -5.83 -4.73
N ILE A 259 -18.33 -6.97 -5.42
CA ILE A 259 -18.58 -8.28 -4.81
C ILE A 259 -17.57 -8.55 -3.68
N ARG A 260 -16.28 -8.25 -3.90
CA ARG A 260 -15.23 -8.39 -2.85
C ARG A 260 -15.47 -7.50 -1.63
N TYR A 261 -16.10 -6.34 -1.80
CA TYR A 261 -16.49 -5.47 -0.68
C TYR A 261 -17.49 -6.18 0.23
N PHE A 262 -18.53 -6.79 -0.34
CA PHE A 262 -19.54 -7.55 0.39
C PHE A 262 -19.03 -8.86 1.01
N GLY A 263 -17.90 -9.37 0.53
CA GLY A 263 -17.17 -10.46 1.19
C GLY A 263 -16.39 -10.02 2.44
N LYS A 264 -16.31 -8.71 2.71
CA LYS A 264 -15.69 -8.14 3.92
C LYS A 264 -16.71 -7.52 4.87
N TYR A 265 -17.72 -6.86 4.33
CA TYR A 265 -18.76 -6.19 5.10
C TYR A 265 -20.12 -6.82 4.79
N PHE A 266 -20.75 -7.37 5.82
CA PHE A 266 -22.10 -7.88 5.69
C PHE A 266 -23.06 -6.74 5.35
N TYR A 267 -23.85 -6.92 4.29
CA TYR A 267 -24.89 -6.00 3.86
C TYR A 267 -26.07 -6.80 3.33
N LYS A 268 -27.14 -6.89 4.08
CA LYS A 268 -28.23 -7.83 3.85
C LYS A 268 -28.84 -7.71 2.45
N GLU A 269 -28.96 -6.49 1.95
CA GLU A 269 -29.55 -6.16 0.65
C GLU A 269 -28.72 -6.70 -0.53
N ALA A 270 -27.43 -7.01 -0.31
CA ALA A 270 -26.58 -7.62 -1.34
C ALA A 270 -26.76 -9.14 -1.46
N GLU A 271 -27.37 -9.83 -0.49
CA GLU A 271 -27.44 -11.29 -0.45
C GLU A 271 -28.03 -11.89 -1.72
N GLN A 272 -29.17 -11.37 -2.17
CA GLN A 272 -29.85 -11.91 -3.36
C GLN A 272 -29.00 -11.76 -4.63
N ALA A 273 -28.34 -10.63 -4.80
CA ALA A 273 -27.46 -10.38 -5.93
C ALA A 273 -26.22 -11.27 -5.85
N LEU A 274 -25.61 -11.46 -4.67
CA LEU A 274 -24.46 -12.34 -4.48
C LEU A 274 -24.82 -13.80 -4.78
N VAL A 275 -26.00 -14.27 -4.37
CA VAL A 275 -26.50 -15.61 -4.72
C VAL A 275 -26.66 -15.76 -6.22
N PHE A 276 -27.19 -14.74 -6.91
CA PHE A 276 -27.30 -14.73 -8.35
C PHE A 276 -25.92 -14.82 -9.04
N TYR A 277 -24.94 -14.04 -8.59
CA TYR A 277 -23.56 -14.09 -9.15
C TYR A 277 -22.84 -15.40 -8.81
N ALA A 278 -23.18 -16.04 -7.70
CA ALA A 278 -22.62 -17.32 -7.33
C ALA A 278 -23.26 -18.51 -8.08
N ASP A 279 -24.38 -18.31 -8.76
CA ASP A 279 -24.98 -19.36 -9.60
C ASP A 279 -24.20 -19.47 -10.93
N CYS A 280 -23.39 -20.52 -11.06
CA CYS A 280 -22.54 -20.73 -12.21
C CYS A 280 -23.31 -21.04 -13.51
N ASP A 281 -24.62 -21.28 -13.43
CA ASP A 281 -25.48 -21.56 -14.59
C ASP A 281 -26.15 -20.28 -15.14
N ASN A 282 -25.83 -19.10 -14.61
CA ASN A 282 -26.44 -17.83 -15.01
C ASN A 282 -25.93 -17.26 -16.34
N GLY A 283 -24.97 -17.91 -16.98
CA GLY A 283 -24.38 -17.49 -18.27
C GLY A 283 -23.34 -16.38 -18.18
N LEU A 284 -23.00 -15.91 -16.97
CA LEU A 284 -21.93 -14.95 -16.74
C LEU A 284 -20.55 -15.63 -16.73
N ARG A 285 -19.50 -14.80 -16.75
CA ARG A 285 -18.11 -15.28 -16.61
C ARG A 285 -17.91 -16.03 -15.29
N GLU A 286 -17.10 -17.09 -15.31
CA GLU A 286 -16.83 -17.93 -14.13
C GLU A 286 -16.25 -17.13 -12.94
N GLU A 287 -15.56 -16.02 -13.21
CA GLU A 287 -14.99 -15.15 -12.18
C GLU A 287 -16.06 -14.58 -11.23
N TYR A 288 -17.28 -14.31 -11.73
CA TYR A 288 -18.41 -13.93 -10.87
C TYR A 288 -18.73 -15.03 -9.85
N CYS A 289 -18.86 -16.27 -10.32
CA CYS A 289 -19.13 -17.39 -9.46
C CYS A 289 -18.01 -17.62 -8.43
N ILE A 290 -16.74 -17.51 -8.85
CA ILE A 290 -15.58 -17.65 -7.96
C ILE A 290 -15.60 -16.62 -6.83
N ILE A 291 -15.79 -15.34 -7.17
CA ILE A 291 -15.69 -14.23 -6.21
C ILE A 291 -16.93 -14.19 -5.31
N ALA A 292 -18.13 -14.39 -5.90
CA ALA A 292 -19.38 -14.38 -5.13
C ALA A 292 -19.47 -15.59 -4.17
N SER A 293 -19.02 -16.77 -4.58
CA SER A 293 -18.94 -17.93 -3.67
C SER A 293 -18.11 -17.64 -2.43
N MET A 294 -17.02 -16.86 -2.56
CA MET A 294 -16.21 -16.44 -1.42
C MET A 294 -16.91 -15.36 -0.59
N ALA A 295 -17.61 -14.41 -1.23
CA ALA A 295 -18.30 -13.32 -0.54
C ALA A 295 -19.47 -13.83 0.30
N LEU A 296 -20.15 -14.88 -0.14
CA LEU A 296 -21.28 -15.51 0.55
C LEU A 296 -20.93 -16.11 1.93
N ALA A 297 -19.66 -16.20 2.30
CA ALA A 297 -19.22 -16.64 3.62
C ALA A 297 -19.78 -15.82 4.80
N LEU A 298 -20.31 -14.62 4.56
CA LEU A 298 -20.93 -13.76 5.56
C LEU A 298 -22.47 -13.80 5.58
N TYR A 299 -23.10 -14.60 4.71
CA TYR A 299 -24.54 -14.58 4.45
C TYR A 299 -25.17 -15.94 4.79
N PRO A 300 -25.69 -16.14 6.02
CA PRO A 300 -26.17 -17.44 6.50
C PRO A 300 -27.60 -17.79 6.02
N GLY A 301 -27.96 -17.40 4.80
CA GLY A 301 -29.27 -17.69 4.23
C GLY A 301 -29.40 -19.11 3.68
N GLU A 302 -30.62 -19.68 3.67
CA GLU A 302 -30.89 -21.00 3.13
C GLU A 302 -30.50 -21.08 1.64
N GLN A 303 -30.83 -20.06 0.86
CA GLN A 303 -30.51 -19.99 -0.55
C GLN A 303 -28.99 -19.92 -0.79
N THR A 304 -28.25 -19.21 0.07
CA THR A 304 -26.79 -19.17 0.08
C THR A 304 -26.21 -20.57 0.25
N VAL A 305 -26.64 -21.29 1.30
CA VAL A 305 -26.16 -22.64 1.58
C VAL A 305 -26.47 -23.58 0.41
N LYS A 306 -27.68 -23.51 -0.16
CA LYS A 306 -28.07 -24.32 -1.32
C LYS A 306 -27.18 -24.05 -2.54
N THR A 307 -26.92 -22.78 -2.85
CA THR A 307 -26.07 -22.38 -3.99
C THR A 307 -24.62 -22.84 -3.78
N LEU A 308 -24.06 -22.66 -2.58
CA LEU A 308 -22.71 -23.11 -2.27
C LEU A 308 -22.58 -24.64 -2.31
N LYS A 309 -23.58 -25.38 -1.82
CA LYS A 309 -23.61 -26.87 -1.95
C LYS A 309 -23.63 -27.32 -3.42
N LYS A 310 -24.45 -26.66 -4.27
CA LYS A 310 -24.45 -26.91 -5.73
C LYS A 310 -23.06 -26.70 -6.35
N ASN A 311 -22.37 -25.63 -5.94
CA ASN A 311 -21.06 -25.26 -6.47
C ASN A 311 -19.91 -26.21 -6.09
N LEU A 312 -20.09 -27.08 -5.10
CA LEU A 312 -19.09 -28.11 -4.74
C LEU A 312 -18.84 -29.12 -5.87
N GLY A 313 -19.85 -29.38 -6.73
CA GLY A 313 -19.71 -30.24 -7.90
C GLY A 313 -19.16 -29.55 -9.16
N ASN A 314 -18.80 -28.27 -9.09
CA ASN A 314 -18.32 -27.51 -10.25
C ASN A 314 -16.96 -28.05 -10.74
N ARG A 315 -16.71 -27.97 -12.07
CA ARG A 315 -15.41 -28.38 -12.67
C ARG A 315 -14.26 -27.46 -12.27
N ASN A 316 -14.53 -26.17 -12.05
CA ASN A 316 -13.53 -25.19 -11.66
C ASN A 316 -13.16 -25.39 -10.17
N TRP A 317 -11.88 -25.65 -9.93
CA TRP A 317 -11.37 -25.89 -8.58
C TRP A 317 -11.56 -24.69 -7.63
N TYR A 318 -11.40 -23.45 -8.13
CA TYR A 318 -11.55 -22.24 -7.30
C TYR A 318 -12.99 -22.08 -6.81
N ILE A 319 -13.97 -22.44 -7.62
CA ILE A 319 -15.39 -22.39 -7.24
C ILE A 319 -15.66 -23.40 -6.11
N ARG A 320 -15.19 -24.65 -6.27
CA ARG A 320 -15.31 -25.67 -5.21
C ARG A 320 -14.63 -25.26 -3.93
N TYR A 321 -13.38 -24.76 -4.03
CA TYR A 321 -12.58 -24.34 -2.89
C TYR A 321 -13.24 -23.18 -2.13
N ASN A 322 -13.67 -22.12 -2.82
CA ASN A 322 -14.33 -20.98 -2.20
C ASN A 322 -15.69 -21.38 -1.59
N SER A 323 -16.46 -22.23 -2.27
CA SER A 323 -17.75 -22.72 -1.76
C SER A 323 -17.58 -23.55 -0.50
N SER A 324 -16.63 -24.48 -0.47
CA SER A 324 -16.34 -25.29 0.73
C SER A 324 -15.85 -24.42 1.90
N ALA A 325 -14.98 -23.42 1.62
CA ALA A 325 -14.50 -22.49 2.63
C ALA A 325 -15.64 -21.61 3.20
N SER A 326 -16.58 -21.22 2.33
CA SER A 326 -17.72 -20.40 2.76
C SER A 326 -18.72 -21.19 3.57
N LEU A 327 -19.01 -22.45 3.20
CA LEU A 327 -19.86 -23.34 3.99
C LEU A 327 -19.27 -23.58 5.39
N GLU A 328 -17.96 -23.82 5.49
CA GLU A 328 -17.26 -23.94 6.78
C GLU A 328 -17.39 -22.68 7.64
N LYS A 329 -17.18 -21.49 7.06
CA LYS A 329 -17.34 -20.21 7.77
C LYS A 329 -18.77 -19.92 8.20
N LEU A 330 -19.76 -20.42 7.47
CA LEU A 330 -21.17 -20.38 7.84
C LEU A 330 -21.53 -21.39 8.96
N GLY A 331 -20.55 -22.14 9.48
CA GLY A 331 -20.73 -23.07 10.59
C GLY A 331 -21.23 -24.45 10.18
N MET A 332 -21.24 -24.77 8.87
CA MET A 332 -21.59 -26.13 8.42
C MET A 332 -20.53 -27.12 8.89
N THR A 333 -20.99 -28.21 9.46
CA THR A 333 -20.13 -29.29 9.98
C THR A 333 -19.98 -30.44 8.96
N TYR A 334 -19.08 -31.37 9.24
CA TYR A 334 -18.95 -32.61 8.46
C TYR A 334 -20.30 -33.35 8.36
N LEU A 335 -21.06 -33.40 9.48
CA LEU A 335 -22.37 -34.07 9.53
C LEU A 335 -23.42 -33.39 8.65
N ASP A 336 -23.39 -32.04 8.55
CA ASP A 336 -24.30 -31.26 7.70
C ASP A 336 -24.06 -31.44 6.20
N LEU A 337 -22.87 -31.96 5.85
CA LEU A 337 -22.40 -32.18 4.48
C LEU A 337 -22.17 -33.66 4.15
N ILE A 338 -22.52 -34.57 5.05
CA ILE A 338 -22.22 -36.00 4.91
C ILE A 338 -22.82 -36.60 3.64
N ASP A 339 -24.03 -36.17 3.26
CA ASP A 339 -24.70 -36.63 2.04
C ASP A 339 -23.89 -36.32 0.76
N ILE A 340 -23.14 -35.20 0.78
CA ILE A 340 -22.27 -34.78 -0.32
C ILE A 340 -20.93 -35.49 -0.22
N ILE A 341 -20.38 -35.64 0.98
CA ILE A 341 -19.07 -36.29 1.22
C ILE A 341 -19.12 -37.77 0.85
N GLU A 342 -20.24 -38.47 1.15
CA GLU A 342 -20.45 -39.87 0.82
C GLU A 342 -21.20 -40.07 -0.51
N GLY A 343 -21.55 -38.94 -1.16
CA GLY A 343 -22.26 -38.95 -2.44
C GLY A 343 -21.37 -39.42 -3.62
N ASN A 344 -22.01 -39.49 -4.78
CA ASN A 344 -21.35 -40.00 -6.01
C ASN A 344 -20.48 -38.91 -6.73
N ASP A 345 -20.58 -37.65 -6.31
CA ASP A 345 -19.77 -36.59 -6.91
C ASP A 345 -18.37 -36.56 -6.29
N ARG A 346 -17.41 -37.12 -7.04
CA ARG A 346 -16.03 -37.20 -6.62
C ARG A 346 -15.40 -35.85 -6.29
N TYR A 347 -15.71 -34.81 -7.07
CA TYR A 347 -15.10 -33.50 -6.88
C TYR A 347 -15.61 -32.82 -5.58
N ALA A 348 -16.92 -32.93 -5.33
CA ALA A 348 -17.52 -32.43 -4.10
C ALA A 348 -17.00 -33.19 -2.87
N SER A 349 -16.93 -34.51 -2.93
CA SER A 349 -16.40 -35.34 -1.85
C SER A 349 -14.93 -35.01 -1.55
N GLU A 350 -14.05 -34.95 -2.57
CA GLU A 350 -12.63 -34.71 -2.39
C GLU A 350 -12.34 -33.35 -1.77
N ILE A 351 -13.03 -32.26 -2.21
CA ILE A 351 -12.78 -30.92 -1.67
C ILE A 351 -13.24 -30.78 -0.21
N LEU A 352 -14.35 -31.41 0.16
CA LEU A 352 -14.84 -31.39 1.54
C LEU A 352 -13.94 -32.22 2.48
N ARG A 353 -13.53 -33.44 2.06
CA ARG A 353 -12.56 -34.23 2.84
C ARG A 353 -11.25 -33.46 3.04
N TYR A 354 -10.69 -32.89 1.99
CA TYR A 354 -9.48 -32.06 2.08
C TYR A 354 -9.63 -30.92 3.10
N ARG A 355 -10.79 -30.26 3.14
CA ARG A 355 -11.05 -29.12 4.04
C ARG A 355 -11.15 -29.54 5.49
N PHE A 356 -11.86 -30.62 5.79
CA PHE A 356 -12.02 -31.11 7.15
C PHE A 356 -10.79 -31.84 7.68
N ASP A 357 -10.03 -32.54 6.83
CA ASP A 357 -8.74 -33.15 7.23
C ASP A 357 -7.72 -32.08 7.64
N ILE A 358 -7.62 -30.98 6.90
CA ILE A 358 -6.73 -29.86 7.28
C ILE A 358 -7.16 -29.27 8.64
N ARG A 359 -8.45 -29.13 8.89
CA ARG A 359 -8.94 -28.57 10.16
C ARG A 359 -8.56 -29.45 11.33
N ASN A 360 -8.73 -30.76 11.21
CA ASN A 360 -8.36 -31.71 12.25
C ASN A 360 -6.86 -31.64 12.60
N VAL A 361 -5.98 -31.53 11.61
CA VAL A 361 -4.53 -31.35 11.83
C VAL A 361 -4.21 -30.04 12.57
N ILE A 362 -4.87 -28.94 12.19
CA ILE A 362 -4.65 -27.64 12.87
C ILE A 362 -5.20 -27.64 14.31
N GLU A 363 -6.32 -28.31 14.54
CA GLU A 363 -6.89 -28.44 15.89
C GLU A 363 -6.00 -29.33 16.78
N GLU A 364 -5.47 -30.43 16.25
CA GLU A 364 -4.50 -31.32 16.94
C GLU A 364 -3.20 -30.57 17.29
N GLU A 365 -2.62 -29.79 16.36
CA GLU A 365 -1.43 -28.97 16.63
C GLU A 365 -1.69 -27.91 17.74
N ARG A 366 -2.87 -27.29 17.78
CA ARG A 366 -3.23 -26.33 18.82
C ARG A 366 -3.44 -26.97 20.19
N GLU A 367 -3.99 -28.18 20.24
CA GLU A 367 -4.14 -28.93 21.49
C GLU A 367 -2.80 -29.40 22.03
N GLU A 368 -1.85 -29.76 21.14
CA GLU A 368 -0.48 -30.09 21.53
C GLU A 368 0.34 -28.88 22.02
N GLU A 369 0.09 -27.68 21.46
CA GLU A 369 0.74 -26.43 21.90
C GLU A 369 0.15 -25.85 23.20
N SER A 370 -1.02 -26.33 23.67
CA SER A 370 -1.67 -25.94 24.93
C SER A 370 -1.75 -27.12 25.89
N PRO A 371 -0.64 -27.65 26.43
CA PRO A 371 -0.69 -28.65 27.47
C PRO A 371 -1.05 -27.98 28.79
N ASN A 372 -2.30 -28.12 29.23
CA ASN A 372 -2.81 -27.92 30.60
C ASN A 372 -2.38 -26.61 31.30
N GLU A 373 -3.24 -25.61 31.29
CA GLU A 373 -3.45 -24.79 32.47
C GLU A 373 -4.53 -25.41 33.41
#